data_c9c602f116df62395ec29d3a26a08d36
#
_entry.id   c9c602f116df62395ec29d3a26a08d36
#
_cell.length_a   1.000
_cell.length_b   1.000
_cell.length_c   1.000
_cell.angle_alpha   90.00
_cell.angle_beta   90.00
_cell.angle_gamma   90.00
#
_symmetry.space_group_name_H-M   'P 1'
#
loop_
_entity.id
_entity.type
_entity.pdbx_description
1 polymer ?
#
loop_
_entity_poly.entity_id
_entity_poly.type
_entity_poly.pdbx_seq_one_letter_code
_entity_poly.pdbx_strand_id
1 'polypeptide(L)'
;MTNFEKVGLFMKNFNQDVKVSSSLSTDKINSLRISLINEELEELKQAISEKNLTEVADALTDILYVTYGAGHAFGINLDECFDEVQNSNMSKLGKDDKPIFNEFGKVMKGPNYFKPDLSKFIK
;
A
#
# COMPACT_ATOMS: atom_id res chain seq x y z
N MET A 1 -11.11 13.29 -5.15
CA MET A 1 -11.22 11.94 -4.51
C MET A 1 -9.94 11.17 -4.76
N THR A 2 -9.31 10.70 -3.70
CA THR A 2 -8.10 9.89 -3.80
C THR A 2 -8.44 8.48 -4.32
N ASN A 3 -7.40 7.74 -4.73
CA ASN A 3 -7.61 6.36 -5.17
C ASN A 3 -8.13 5.48 -4.02
N PHE A 4 -7.64 5.70 -2.81
CA PHE A 4 -8.15 5.03 -1.62
C PHE A 4 -9.65 5.30 -1.44
N GLU A 5 -10.07 6.56 -1.56
CA GLU A 5 -11.49 6.94 -1.44
C GLU A 5 -12.36 6.31 -2.54
N LYS A 6 -11.83 6.23 -3.77
CA LYS A 6 -12.55 5.57 -4.87
C LYS A 6 -12.83 4.10 -4.57
N VAL A 7 -11.86 3.40 -3.99
CA VAL A 7 -12.05 2.00 -3.62
C VAL A 7 -13.08 1.86 -2.50
N GLY A 8 -13.07 2.77 -1.53
CA GLY A 8 -14.11 2.81 -0.49
C GLY A 8 -15.49 2.98 -1.06
N LEU A 9 -15.64 3.86 -2.06
CA LEU A 9 -16.92 4.06 -2.76
C LEU A 9 -17.37 2.77 -3.47
N PHE A 10 -16.45 2.10 -4.15
CA PHE A 10 -16.75 0.81 -4.79
C PHE A 10 -17.28 -0.19 -3.75
N MET A 11 -16.56 -0.32 -2.64
CA MET A 11 -16.94 -1.29 -1.59
C MET A 11 -18.34 -1.00 -1.03
N LYS A 12 -18.65 0.27 -0.79
CA LYS A 12 -19.99 0.65 -0.30
C LYS A 12 -21.07 0.32 -1.33
N ASN A 13 -20.81 0.61 -2.60
CA ASN A 13 -21.77 0.34 -3.67
C ASN A 13 -22.02 -1.15 -3.89
N PHE A 14 -21.05 -1.98 -3.55
CA PHE A 14 -21.15 -3.44 -3.71
C PHE A 14 -21.38 -4.16 -2.38
N ASN A 15 -21.85 -3.44 -1.37
CA ASN A 15 -22.23 -3.99 -0.06
C ASN A 15 -21.10 -4.69 0.69
N GLN A 16 -19.88 -4.22 0.48
CA GLN A 16 -18.72 -4.68 1.25
C GLN A 16 -18.52 -3.76 2.46
N ASP A 17 -18.09 -4.33 3.57
CA ASP A 17 -17.95 -3.58 4.81
C ASP A 17 -16.73 -2.65 4.77
N VAL A 18 -16.99 -1.37 5.07
CA VAL A 18 -15.95 -0.35 5.21
C VAL A 18 -15.95 0.08 6.68
N LYS A 19 -14.93 -0.31 7.42
CA LYS A 19 -14.86 -0.03 8.84
C LYS A 19 -14.49 1.41 9.12
N VAL A 20 -15.09 1.99 10.15
CA VAL A 20 -14.75 3.34 10.63
C VAL A 20 -13.73 3.30 11.78
N SER A 21 -13.62 2.18 12.48
CA SER A 21 -12.60 1.98 13.52
C SER A 21 -11.66 0.85 13.13
N SER A 22 -10.41 0.97 13.51
CA SER A 22 -9.37 0.03 13.10
C SER A 22 -9.45 -1.28 13.88
N SER A 23 -9.54 -2.38 13.16
CA SER A 23 -9.46 -3.74 13.74
C SER A 23 -9.28 -4.76 12.63
N LEU A 24 -8.72 -5.90 12.96
CA LEU A 24 -8.82 -7.04 12.07
C LEU A 24 -10.28 -7.47 11.99
N SER A 25 -10.64 -8.12 10.92
CA SER A 25 -12.00 -8.59 10.71
C SER A 25 -12.10 -10.08 11.11
N THR A 26 -13.11 -10.77 10.57
CA THR A 26 -13.22 -12.21 10.75
C THR A 26 -12.09 -12.94 10.03
N ASP A 27 -11.80 -14.17 10.43
CA ASP A 27 -10.76 -14.98 9.76
C ASP A 27 -11.08 -15.11 8.27
N LYS A 28 -12.35 -15.25 7.92
CA LYS A 28 -12.78 -15.35 6.52
C LYS A 28 -12.41 -14.10 5.73
N ILE A 29 -12.70 -12.92 6.25
CA ILE A 29 -12.40 -11.65 5.57
C ILE A 29 -10.90 -11.39 5.54
N ASN A 30 -10.19 -11.64 6.64
CA ASN A 30 -8.74 -11.49 6.69
C ASN A 30 -8.06 -12.35 5.63
N SER A 31 -8.48 -13.61 5.51
CA SER A 31 -7.96 -14.55 4.51
C SER A 31 -8.30 -14.11 3.10
N LEU A 32 -9.52 -13.59 2.88
CA LEU A 32 -9.94 -13.08 1.58
C LEU A 32 -9.03 -11.94 1.13
N ARG A 33 -8.74 -11.00 2.02
CA ARG A 33 -7.89 -9.85 1.66
C ARG A 33 -6.48 -10.27 1.28
N ILE A 34 -5.92 -11.24 2.00
CA ILE A 34 -4.61 -11.82 1.66
C ILE A 34 -4.68 -12.53 0.30
N SER A 35 -5.71 -13.34 0.07
CA SER A 35 -5.87 -14.07 -1.19
C SER A 35 -5.98 -13.13 -2.39
N LEU A 36 -6.71 -12.02 -2.26
CA LEU A 36 -6.85 -11.05 -3.35
C LEU A 36 -5.50 -10.44 -3.73
N ILE A 37 -4.70 -10.06 -2.74
CA ILE A 37 -3.36 -9.51 -3.01
C ILE A 37 -2.47 -10.56 -3.65
N ASN A 38 -2.52 -11.79 -3.15
CA ASN A 38 -1.70 -12.88 -3.68
C ASN A 38 -2.06 -13.24 -5.12
N GLU A 39 -3.36 -13.25 -5.45
CA GLU A 39 -3.81 -13.49 -6.82
C GLU A 39 -3.22 -12.46 -7.79
N GLU A 40 -3.26 -11.19 -7.43
CA GLU A 40 -2.74 -10.12 -8.28
C GLU A 40 -1.21 -10.19 -8.39
N LEU A 41 -0.53 -10.62 -7.32
CA LEU A 41 0.91 -10.84 -7.36
C LEU A 41 1.27 -11.95 -8.34
N GLU A 42 0.52 -13.05 -8.32
CA GLU A 42 0.75 -14.15 -9.27
C GLU A 42 0.49 -13.72 -10.71
N GLU A 43 -0.56 -12.92 -10.95
CA GLU A 43 -0.82 -12.36 -12.28
C GLU A 43 0.30 -11.43 -12.74
N LEU A 44 0.88 -10.64 -11.83
CA LEU A 44 2.03 -9.80 -12.15
C LEU A 44 3.23 -10.64 -12.59
N LYS A 45 3.52 -11.72 -11.86
CA LYS A 45 4.61 -12.63 -12.22
C LYS A 45 4.41 -13.24 -13.60
N GLN A 46 3.19 -13.66 -13.90
CA GLN A 46 2.84 -14.22 -15.20
C GLN A 46 3.00 -13.19 -16.32
N ALA A 47 2.49 -11.98 -16.11
CA ALA A 47 2.56 -10.91 -17.09
C ALA A 47 4.00 -10.53 -17.43
N ILE A 48 4.88 -10.47 -16.41
CA ILE A 48 6.30 -10.19 -16.60
C ILE A 48 6.96 -11.34 -17.37
N SER A 49 6.66 -12.59 -17.03
CA SER A 49 7.17 -13.77 -17.71
C SER A 49 6.80 -13.75 -19.18
N GLU A 50 5.59 -13.32 -19.51
CA GLU A 50 5.09 -13.25 -20.89
C GLU A 50 5.52 -11.97 -21.61
N LYS A 51 6.19 -11.05 -20.90
CA LYS A 51 6.59 -9.75 -21.43
C LYS A 51 5.42 -8.93 -21.98
N ASN A 52 4.26 -9.08 -21.35
CA ASN A 52 3.04 -8.37 -21.73
C ASN A 52 2.87 -7.13 -20.85
N LEU A 53 3.31 -6.00 -21.35
CA LEU A 53 3.35 -4.76 -20.57
C LEU A 53 1.96 -4.24 -20.19
N THR A 54 0.96 -4.46 -21.04
CA THR A 54 -0.43 -4.09 -20.74
C THR A 54 -0.95 -4.90 -19.54
N GLU A 55 -0.67 -6.20 -19.52
CA GLU A 55 -1.06 -7.04 -18.38
C GLU A 55 -0.25 -6.72 -17.12
N VAL A 56 0.99 -6.29 -17.26
CA VAL A 56 1.77 -5.79 -16.12
C VAL A 56 1.09 -4.57 -15.51
N ALA A 57 0.66 -3.62 -16.35
CA ALA A 57 -0.05 -2.43 -15.88
C ALA A 57 -1.36 -2.79 -15.18
N ASP A 58 -2.11 -3.74 -15.73
CA ASP A 58 -3.35 -4.22 -15.13
C ASP A 58 -3.10 -4.85 -13.75
N ALA A 59 -2.13 -5.75 -13.67
CA ALA A 59 -1.81 -6.42 -12.41
C ALA A 59 -1.33 -5.45 -11.34
N LEU A 60 -0.45 -4.49 -11.68
CA LEU A 60 0.01 -3.48 -10.75
C LEU A 60 -1.14 -2.61 -10.25
N THR A 61 -2.04 -2.22 -11.14
CA THR A 61 -3.21 -1.43 -10.78
C THR A 61 -4.13 -2.20 -9.84
N ASP A 62 -4.35 -3.49 -10.13
CA ASP A 62 -5.18 -4.34 -9.29
C ASP A 62 -4.55 -4.60 -7.92
N ILE A 63 -3.22 -4.70 -7.83
CA ILE A 63 -2.53 -4.80 -6.55
C ILE A 63 -2.84 -3.57 -5.69
N LEU A 64 -2.78 -2.38 -6.27
CA LEU A 64 -3.17 -1.15 -5.56
C LEU A 64 -4.63 -1.22 -5.12
N TYR A 65 -5.51 -1.64 -6.02
CA TYR A 65 -6.95 -1.68 -5.77
C TYR A 65 -7.30 -2.58 -4.58
N VAL A 66 -6.79 -3.80 -4.59
CA VAL A 66 -7.10 -4.77 -3.52
C VAL A 66 -6.39 -4.43 -2.22
N THR A 67 -5.23 -3.74 -2.29
CA THR A 67 -4.53 -3.25 -1.09
C THR A 67 -5.33 -2.13 -0.42
N TYR A 68 -5.85 -1.19 -1.19
CA TYR A 68 -6.75 -0.16 -0.66
C TYR A 68 -8.02 -0.79 -0.06
N GLY A 69 -8.53 -1.84 -0.71
CA GLY A 69 -9.68 -2.58 -0.18
C GLY A 69 -9.40 -3.18 1.19
N ALA A 70 -8.20 -3.74 1.39
CA ALA A 70 -7.80 -4.26 2.70
C ALA A 70 -7.74 -3.14 3.74
N GLY A 71 -7.25 -1.96 3.37
CA GLY A 71 -7.25 -0.80 4.26
C GLY A 71 -8.66 -0.47 4.78
N HIS A 72 -9.63 -0.43 3.88
CA HIS A 72 -11.04 -0.19 4.25
C HIS A 72 -11.61 -1.32 5.10
N ALA A 73 -11.29 -2.57 4.76
CA ALA A 73 -11.78 -3.74 5.52
C ALA A 73 -11.27 -3.73 6.96
N PHE A 74 -10.09 -3.16 7.21
CA PHE A 74 -9.49 -3.11 8.54
C PHE A 74 -9.63 -1.74 9.22
N GLY A 75 -10.30 -0.79 8.57
CA GLY A 75 -10.49 0.55 9.14
C GLY A 75 -9.20 1.34 9.26
N ILE A 76 -8.28 1.18 8.32
CA ILE A 76 -6.99 1.87 8.29
C ILE A 76 -7.01 2.89 7.14
N ASN A 77 -6.77 4.15 7.46
CA ASN A 77 -6.67 5.21 6.45
C ASN A 77 -5.30 5.14 5.77
N LEU A 78 -5.25 4.46 4.62
CA LEU A 78 -3.99 4.28 3.90
C LEU A 78 -3.47 5.56 3.27
N ASP A 79 -4.31 6.57 3.03
CA ASP A 79 -3.83 7.87 2.56
C ASP A 79 -2.94 8.52 3.63
N GLU A 80 -3.39 8.54 4.88
CA GLU A 80 -2.60 9.10 5.99
C GLU A 80 -1.34 8.28 6.24
N CYS A 81 -1.46 6.96 6.22
CA CYS A 81 -0.32 6.07 6.38
C CYS A 81 0.73 6.28 5.28
N PHE A 82 0.28 6.45 4.05
CA PHE A 82 1.17 6.67 2.91
C PHE A 82 1.92 7.99 3.06
N ASP A 83 1.22 9.06 3.46
CA ASP A 83 1.86 10.36 3.69
C ASP A 83 2.94 10.26 4.76
N GLU A 84 2.68 9.54 5.83
CA GLU A 84 3.67 9.34 6.90
C GLU A 84 4.90 8.59 6.38
N VAL A 85 4.67 7.51 5.62
CA VAL A 85 5.76 6.73 5.04
C VAL A 85 6.54 7.58 4.02
N GLN A 86 5.84 8.39 3.22
CA GLN A 86 6.48 9.30 2.27
C GLN A 86 7.42 10.27 2.99
N ASN A 87 6.95 10.91 4.05
CA ASN A 87 7.76 11.84 4.82
C ASN A 87 8.97 11.14 5.45
N SER A 88 8.77 9.95 5.99
CA SER A 88 9.85 9.12 6.52
C SER A 88 10.88 8.79 5.43
N ASN A 89 10.41 8.35 4.26
CA ASN A 89 11.30 8.01 3.15
C ASN A 89 12.10 9.22 2.67
N MET A 90 11.46 10.38 2.56
CA MET A 90 12.17 11.60 2.16
C MET A 90 13.18 12.06 3.21
N SER A 91 12.96 11.74 4.48
CA SER A 91 13.91 12.05 5.55
C SER A 91 15.21 11.23 5.47
N LYS A 92 15.27 10.24 4.58
CA LYS A 92 16.50 9.49 4.32
C LYS A 92 17.56 10.31 3.56
N LEU A 93 17.16 11.41 2.94
CA LEU A 93 18.11 12.28 2.24
C LEU A 93 19.21 12.75 3.19
N GLY A 94 20.42 12.83 2.65
CA GLY A 94 21.58 13.30 3.39
C GLY A 94 21.67 14.80 3.39
N LYS A 95 22.88 15.29 3.73
CA LYS A 95 23.20 16.70 3.73
C LYS A 95 22.94 17.29 2.34
N ASP A 96 22.40 18.50 2.29
CA ASP A 96 22.04 19.21 1.06
C ASP A 96 20.99 18.48 0.22
N ASP A 97 20.09 17.72 0.89
CA ASP A 97 18.98 16.99 0.25
C ASP A 97 19.44 16.04 -0.85
N LYS A 98 20.60 15.43 -0.67
CA LYS A 98 21.15 14.46 -1.62
C LYS A 98 21.00 13.04 -1.11
N PRO A 99 20.73 12.08 -1.99
CA PRO A 99 20.62 10.69 -1.57
C PRO A 99 21.96 10.12 -1.15
N ILE A 100 21.91 9.18 -0.21
CA ILE A 100 23.06 8.39 0.23
C ILE A 100 22.81 6.96 -0.18
N PHE A 101 23.76 6.35 -0.88
CA PHE A 101 23.67 4.96 -1.33
C PHE A 101 24.80 4.14 -0.73
N ASN A 102 24.55 2.84 -0.49
CA ASN A 102 25.62 1.91 -0.18
C ASN A 102 26.29 1.43 -1.47
N GLU A 103 27.27 0.54 -1.33
CA GLU A 103 28.03 0.00 -2.47
C GLU A 103 27.17 -0.81 -3.46
N PHE A 104 25.97 -1.26 -3.03
CA PHE A 104 25.06 -2.03 -3.87
C PHE A 104 23.95 -1.16 -4.47
N GLY A 105 24.01 0.16 -4.29
CA GLY A 105 22.98 1.08 -4.80
C GLY A 105 21.73 1.18 -3.96
N LYS A 106 21.74 0.61 -2.75
CA LYS A 106 20.60 0.72 -1.84
C LYS A 106 20.58 2.09 -1.16
N VAL A 107 19.39 2.72 -1.10
CA VAL A 107 19.21 3.99 -0.39
C VAL A 107 19.45 3.78 1.12
N MET A 108 20.33 4.61 1.67
CA MET A 108 20.68 4.59 3.09
C MET A 108 20.00 5.72 3.84
N LYS A 109 19.89 5.57 5.14
CA LYS A 109 19.30 6.59 6.01
C LYS A 109 20.26 7.73 6.27
N GLY A 110 19.82 8.96 6.02
CA GLY A 110 20.57 10.15 6.32
C GLY A 110 20.50 10.57 7.79
N PRO A 111 21.18 11.66 8.16
CA PRO A 111 21.28 12.08 9.55
C PRO A 111 19.95 12.55 10.18
N ASN A 112 19.01 12.98 9.35
CA ASN A 112 17.71 13.47 9.81
C ASN A 112 16.59 12.45 9.65
N TYR A 113 16.94 11.19 9.39
CA TYR A 113 15.96 10.12 9.20
C TYR A 113 15.10 9.95 10.46
N PHE A 114 13.80 9.81 10.25
CA PHE A 114 12.89 9.38 11.30
C PHE A 114 12.08 8.17 10.82
N LYS A 115 11.84 7.24 11.73
CA LYS A 115 11.03 6.05 11.47
C LYS A 115 9.56 6.45 11.35
N PRO A 116 8.79 5.88 10.39
CA PRO A 116 7.37 6.19 10.31
C PRO A 116 6.63 5.67 11.55
N ASP A 117 5.72 6.47 12.07
CA ASP A 117 4.85 6.08 13.19
C ASP A 117 3.42 5.95 12.68
N LEU A 118 3.01 4.73 12.34
CA LEU A 118 1.67 4.46 11.85
C LEU A 118 0.66 4.21 12.96
N SER A 119 1.12 4.04 14.20
CA SER A 119 0.23 3.77 15.33
C SER A 119 -0.79 4.88 15.57
N LYS A 120 -0.42 6.13 15.25
CA LYS A 120 -1.30 7.28 15.41
C LYS A 120 -2.52 7.26 14.48
N PHE A 121 -2.49 6.44 13.43
CA PHE A 121 -3.60 6.27 12.48
C PHE A 121 -4.45 5.04 12.77
N ILE A 122 -4.10 4.26 13.77
CA ILE A 122 -4.85 3.09 14.20
C ILE A 122 -5.83 3.55 15.28
N LYS A 123 -7.11 3.56 14.94
CA LYS A 123 -8.15 4.14 15.82
C LYS A 123 -9.18 3.10 16.23
#